data_f809654f2a2c609665a829168a33d607
#
_entry.id   f809654f2a2c609665a829168a33d607
#
_cell.length_a   1.000
_cell.length_b   1.000
_cell.length_c   1.000
_cell.angle_alpha   90.00
_cell.angle_beta   90.00
_cell.angle_gamma   90.00
#
_symmetry.space_group_name_H-M   'P 1'
#
loop_
_entity.id
_entity.type
_entity.pdbx_description
1 polymer ?
#
loop_
_entity_poly.entity_id
_entity_poly.type
_entity_poly.pdbx_seq_one_letter_code
_entity_poly.pdbx_strand_id
1 'polypeptide(L)'
;YSILYLTGYKSVSLNSIKNFRKLNSICAGHPEYHPGTGIETTTGPLGQGIANAVGFAIAEEKLKNNLGKKIINHKTYVLAGDGCLMEGISHESMSLAGHLKLKNLIMLFDNNSISIDGPTSLAVSDNYKKRFESYGWDYILINGHNYKDIYKALKKVQNAKKPTVISCKTKIGFGSPNKSGKASSHGSPLGVDEIKLVRKKLNWK
;
A
#
# COMPACT_ATOMS: atom_id res chain seq x y z
N TYR A 1 4.06 -9.96 2.07
CA TYR A 1 4.28 -11.41 2.22
C TYR A 1 2.97 -12.17 2.37
N SER A 2 2.03 -11.69 3.18
CA SER A 2 0.73 -12.36 3.35
C SER A 2 -0.04 -12.52 2.03
N ILE A 3 -0.02 -11.51 1.16
CA ILE A 3 -0.64 -11.59 -0.17
C ILE A 3 0.05 -12.65 -1.02
N LEU A 4 1.38 -12.69 -1.07
CA LEU A 4 2.14 -13.71 -1.81
C LEU A 4 1.79 -15.12 -1.32
N TYR A 5 1.75 -15.32 0.01
CA TYR A 5 1.35 -16.60 0.60
C TYR A 5 -0.08 -17.00 0.22
N LEU A 6 -1.06 -16.08 0.39
CA LEU A 6 -2.47 -16.36 0.12
C LEU A 6 -2.79 -16.54 -1.37
N THR A 7 -1.98 -16.00 -2.26
CA THR A 7 -2.10 -16.16 -3.72
C THR A 7 -1.28 -17.32 -4.28
N GLY A 8 -0.62 -18.10 -3.41
CA GLY A 8 -0.01 -19.38 -3.80
C GLY A 8 1.43 -19.29 -4.31
N TYR A 9 2.15 -18.19 -4.03
CA TYR A 9 3.58 -18.11 -4.32
C TYR A 9 4.36 -19.08 -3.44
N LYS A 10 4.98 -20.09 -4.03
CA LYS A 10 5.69 -21.18 -3.31
C LYS A 10 6.88 -20.70 -2.49
N SER A 11 7.50 -19.61 -2.90
CA SER A 11 8.66 -18.98 -2.23
C SER A 11 8.33 -18.40 -0.86
N VAL A 12 7.07 -18.01 -0.63
CA VAL A 12 6.63 -17.42 0.64
C VAL A 12 5.68 -18.39 1.35
N SER A 13 6.24 -19.25 2.17
CA SER A 13 5.50 -20.19 2.98
C SER A 13 5.04 -19.57 4.31
N LEU A 14 4.14 -20.27 5.03
CA LEU A 14 3.78 -19.89 6.39
C LEU A 14 5.01 -19.84 7.32
N ASN A 15 5.97 -20.76 7.11
CA ASN A 15 7.22 -20.77 7.86
C ASN A 15 8.09 -19.54 7.54
N SER A 16 8.12 -19.11 6.28
CA SER A 16 8.80 -17.86 5.89
C SER A 16 8.20 -16.66 6.63
N ILE A 17 6.87 -16.58 6.71
CA ILE A 17 6.17 -15.49 7.44
C ILE A 17 6.45 -15.56 8.94
N LYS A 18 6.51 -16.76 9.57
CA LYS A 18 6.88 -16.94 10.98
C LYS A 18 8.32 -16.47 11.27
N ASN A 19 9.17 -16.46 10.27
CA ASN A 19 10.55 -15.97 10.36
C ASN A 19 10.71 -14.51 9.86
N PHE A 20 9.62 -13.74 9.81
CA PHE A 20 9.64 -12.33 9.45
C PHE A 20 10.69 -11.55 10.26
N ARG A 21 11.53 -10.77 9.58
CA ARG A 21 12.63 -9.95 10.13
C ARG A 21 13.79 -10.73 10.78
N LYS A 22 13.82 -12.06 10.70
CA LYS A 22 14.98 -12.82 11.14
C LYS A 22 16.09 -12.75 10.09
N LEU A 23 17.33 -12.82 10.55
CA LEU A 23 18.50 -12.86 9.67
C LEU A 23 18.36 -14.00 8.65
N ASN A 24 18.70 -13.74 7.40
CA ASN A 24 18.59 -14.65 6.25
C ASN A 24 17.17 -15.13 5.93
N SER A 25 16.14 -14.49 6.48
CA SER A 25 14.77 -14.77 6.08
C SER A 25 14.43 -14.04 4.77
N ILE A 26 13.74 -14.74 3.85
CA ILE A 26 13.18 -14.12 2.66
C ILE A 26 12.13 -13.06 3.01
N CYS A 27 11.52 -13.16 4.19
CA CYS A 27 10.60 -12.16 4.73
C CYS A 27 11.37 -11.11 5.53
N ALA A 28 12.24 -10.34 4.87
CA ALA A 28 12.97 -9.22 5.44
C ALA A 28 12.01 -8.15 6.00
N GLY A 29 12.51 -7.28 6.89
CA GLY A 29 11.73 -6.20 7.49
C GLY A 29 11.16 -5.20 6.46
N HIS A 30 11.92 -4.97 5.38
CA HIS A 30 11.46 -4.31 4.17
C HIS A 30 11.65 -5.29 3.01
N PRO A 31 10.66 -5.44 2.10
CA PRO A 31 10.82 -6.32 0.96
C PRO A 31 12.04 -5.97 0.12
N GLU A 32 12.81 -6.98 -0.24
CA GLU A 32 13.99 -6.84 -1.11
C GLU A 32 13.77 -7.64 -2.39
N TYR A 33 14.22 -7.08 -3.51
CA TYR A 33 14.16 -7.74 -4.79
C TYR A 33 14.82 -9.12 -4.71
N HIS A 34 14.06 -10.14 -5.10
CA HIS A 34 14.57 -11.52 -5.13
C HIS A 34 13.97 -12.27 -6.33
N PRO A 35 14.77 -12.64 -7.32
CA PRO A 35 14.29 -13.30 -8.54
C PRO A 35 13.46 -14.55 -8.24
N GLY A 36 12.34 -14.71 -8.94
CA GLY A 36 11.49 -15.90 -8.86
C GLY A 36 10.62 -16.02 -7.60
N THR A 37 10.64 -15.04 -6.70
CA THR A 37 9.89 -15.10 -5.44
C THR A 37 8.55 -14.34 -5.48
N GLY A 38 8.33 -13.51 -6.49
CA GLY A 38 7.22 -12.57 -6.55
C GLY A 38 7.53 -11.20 -5.91
N ILE A 39 8.76 -11.03 -5.38
CA ILE A 39 9.24 -9.73 -4.89
C ILE A 39 10.04 -9.08 -6.00
N GLU A 40 9.41 -8.17 -6.73
CA GLU A 40 9.91 -7.63 -7.99
C GLU A 40 10.63 -6.29 -7.83
N THR A 41 10.59 -5.70 -6.65
CA THR A 41 11.28 -4.44 -6.34
C THR A 41 11.64 -4.36 -4.87
N THR A 42 12.71 -3.63 -4.56
CA THR A 42 13.08 -3.31 -3.18
C THR A 42 12.34 -2.05 -2.75
N THR A 43 11.71 -2.12 -1.59
CA THR A 43 11.07 -0.98 -0.93
C THR A 43 11.56 -0.87 0.51
N GLY A 44 11.27 0.25 1.18
CA GLY A 44 11.73 0.54 2.55
C GLY A 44 11.94 2.03 2.70
N PRO A 45 12.84 2.67 1.91
CA PRO A 45 12.90 4.12 1.86
C PRO A 45 11.57 4.70 1.41
N LEU A 46 10.98 5.60 2.23
CA LEU A 46 9.66 6.17 2.00
C LEU A 46 9.61 6.92 0.66
N GLY A 47 8.47 6.80 -0.05
CA GLY A 47 8.25 7.42 -1.36
C GLY A 47 8.83 6.65 -2.55
N GLN A 48 9.90 5.88 -2.38
CA GLN A 48 10.55 5.16 -3.49
C GLN A 48 9.62 4.13 -4.15
N GLY A 49 8.85 3.39 -3.36
CA GLY A 49 7.86 2.43 -3.89
C GLY A 49 6.78 3.08 -4.75
N ILE A 50 6.38 4.32 -4.44
CA ILE A 50 5.45 5.10 -5.26
C ILE A 50 6.09 5.44 -6.61
N ALA A 51 7.34 5.92 -6.60
CA ALA A 51 8.08 6.24 -7.82
C ALA A 51 8.30 5.00 -8.70
N ASN A 52 8.65 3.85 -8.10
CA ASN A 52 8.76 2.58 -8.82
C ASN A 52 7.43 2.17 -9.47
N ALA A 53 6.30 2.32 -8.76
CA ALA A 53 4.99 2.01 -9.30
C ALA A 53 4.62 2.91 -10.49
N VAL A 54 5.00 4.19 -10.46
CA VAL A 54 4.86 5.09 -11.60
C VAL A 54 5.70 4.59 -12.79
N GLY A 55 6.94 4.17 -12.55
CA GLY A 55 7.82 3.57 -13.56
C GLY A 55 7.21 2.31 -14.19
N PHE A 56 6.64 1.40 -13.39
CA PHE A 56 5.94 0.20 -13.87
C PHE A 56 4.70 0.56 -14.72
N ALA A 57 3.93 1.56 -14.31
CA ALA A 57 2.77 1.99 -15.08
C ALA A 57 3.16 2.67 -16.41
N ILE A 58 4.28 3.40 -16.46
CA ILE A 58 4.85 3.94 -17.71
C ILE A 58 5.28 2.78 -18.63
N ALA A 59 5.97 1.79 -18.08
CA ALA A 59 6.42 0.61 -18.83
C ALA A 59 5.22 -0.18 -19.39
N GLU A 60 4.17 -0.38 -18.59
CA GLU A 60 2.92 -1.02 -19.03
C GLU A 60 2.31 -0.27 -20.21
N GLU A 61 2.16 1.05 -20.12
CA GLU A 61 1.57 1.85 -21.20
C GLU A 61 2.41 1.78 -22.49
N LYS A 62 3.74 1.85 -22.36
CA LYS A 62 4.67 1.71 -23.50
C LYS A 62 4.57 0.32 -24.14
N LEU A 63 4.60 -0.74 -23.35
CA LEU A 63 4.49 -2.12 -23.84
C LEU A 63 3.12 -2.38 -24.49
N LYS A 64 2.07 -1.86 -23.90
CA LYS A 64 0.71 -1.96 -24.46
C LYS A 64 0.60 -1.28 -25.82
N ASN A 65 1.24 -0.12 -26.00
CA ASN A 65 1.24 0.57 -27.29
C ASN A 65 2.05 -0.20 -28.35
N ASN A 66 3.10 -0.92 -27.96
CA ASN A 66 3.93 -1.69 -28.88
C ASN A 66 3.35 -3.08 -29.19
N LEU A 67 2.81 -3.78 -28.19
CA LEU A 67 2.40 -5.17 -28.27
C LEU A 67 0.87 -5.35 -28.34
N GLY A 68 0.13 -4.30 -28.06
CA GLY A 68 -1.33 -4.29 -28.06
C GLY A 68 -1.95 -4.68 -26.72
N LYS A 69 -3.13 -4.09 -26.47
CA LYS A 69 -3.88 -4.26 -25.21
C LYS A 69 -4.37 -5.68 -24.92
N LYS A 70 -4.37 -6.57 -25.92
CA LYS A 70 -4.71 -7.98 -25.71
C LYS A 70 -3.60 -8.75 -25.01
N ILE A 71 -2.37 -8.27 -25.12
CA ILE A 71 -1.18 -8.88 -24.53
C ILE A 71 -0.82 -8.17 -23.25
N ILE A 72 -0.80 -6.83 -23.24
CA ILE A 72 -0.42 -5.98 -22.11
C ILE A 72 -1.61 -5.12 -21.71
N ASN A 73 -2.14 -5.36 -20.52
CA ASN A 73 -3.22 -4.55 -19.94
C ASN A 73 -3.37 -4.83 -18.43
N HIS A 74 -2.25 -5.02 -17.75
CA HIS A 74 -2.26 -5.22 -16.30
C HIS A 74 -2.35 -3.88 -15.56
N LYS A 75 -2.70 -3.94 -14.28
CA LYS A 75 -2.71 -2.79 -13.38
C LYS A 75 -1.53 -2.85 -12.43
N THR A 76 -1.00 -1.70 -12.10
CA THR A 76 -0.02 -1.53 -11.03
C THR A 76 -0.75 -1.06 -9.78
N TYR A 77 -0.66 -1.84 -8.72
CA TYR A 77 -1.17 -1.46 -7.40
C TYR A 77 0.00 -1.09 -6.49
N VAL A 78 -0.12 0.02 -5.78
CA VAL A 78 0.87 0.45 -4.79
C VAL A 78 0.18 0.73 -3.46
N LEU A 79 0.78 0.23 -2.37
CA LEU A 79 0.37 0.54 -1.00
C LEU A 79 1.28 1.66 -0.47
N ALA A 80 0.68 2.70 0.09
CA ALA A 80 1.41 3.82 0.65
C ALA A 80 0.78 4.25 1.99
N GLY A 81 1.62 4.57 2.96
CA GLY A 81 1.19 5.19 4.22
C GLY A 81 1.32 6.70 4.19
N ASP A 82 0.92 7.34 5.28
CA ASP A 82 0.99 8.81 5.45
C ASP A 82 2.42 9.33 5.22
N GLY A 83 3.44 8.72 5.83
CA GLY A 83 4.84 9.12 5.68
C GLY A 83 5.33 9.04 4.23
N CYS A 84 4.91 8.04 3.46
CA CYS A 84 5.25 7.95 2.04
C CYS A 84 4.76 9.15 1.24
N LEU A 85 3.58 9.68 1.58
CA LEU A 85 3.00 10.83 0.87
C LEU A 85 3.61 12.19 1.26
N MET A 86 4.45 12.22 2.28
CA MET A 86 5.19 13.41 2.70
C MET A 86 6.52 13.59 1.97
N GLU A 87 7.06 12.51 1.36
CA GLU A 87 8.33 12.53 0.66
C GLU A 87 8.27 13.34 -0.64
N GLY A 88 9.34 14.10 -0.95
CA GLY A 88 9.43 14.91 -2.16
C GLY A 88 9.25 14.10 -3.44
N ILE A 89 9.92 12.93 -3.54
CA ILE A 89 9.80 12.05 -4.70
C ILE A 89 8.36 11.58 -4.96
N SER A 90 7.53 11.46 -3.91
CA SER A 90 6.13 11.11 -4.05
C SER A 90 5.34 12.22 -4.76
N HIS A 91 5.59 13.49 -4.40
CA HIS A 91 4.95 14.63 -5.05
C HIS A 91 5.29 14.69 -6.54
N GLU A 92 6.57 14.55 -6.88
CA GLU A 92 7.05 14.58 -8.26
C GLU A 92 6.49 13.43 -9.08
N SER A 93 6.56 12.20 -8.55
CA SER A 93 6.08 10.99 -9.21
C SER A 93 4.57 11.01 -9.44
N MET A 94 3.80 11.42 -8.43
CA MET A 94 2.34 11.50 -8.53
C MET A 94 1.90 12.59 -9.53
N SER A 95 2.60 13.73 -9.56
CA SER A 95 2.35 14.78 -10.55
C SER A 95 2.59 14.27 -11.97
N LEU A 96 3.72 13.58 -12.20
CA LEU A 96 4.05 12.96 -13.49
C LEU A 96 2.99 11.92 -13.90
N ALA A 97 2.58 11.04 -12.98
CA ALA A 97 1.57 10.02 -13.26
C ALA A 97 0.23 10.61 -13.69
N GLY A 98 -0.20 11.71 -13.05
CA GLY A 98 -1.41 12.43 -13.43
C GLY A 98 -1.28 13.09 -14.79
N HIS A 99 -0.15 13.76 -15.06
CA HIS A 99 0.16 14.38 -16.35
C HIS A 99 0.08 13.36 -17.50
N LEU A 100 0.68 12.18 -17.30
CA LEU A 100 0.67 11.09 -18.28
C LEU A 100 -0.65 10.30 -18.29
N LYS A 101 -1.59 10.61 -17.40
CA LYS A 101 -2.91 9.93 -17.29
C LYS A 101 -2.80 8.41 -17.15
N LEU A 102 -1.88 7.92 -16.32
CA LEU A 102 -1.58 6.50 -16.13
C LEU A 102 -2.76 5.76 -15.48
N LYS A 103 -3.79 5.48 -16.26
CA LYS A 103 -5.08 4.94 -15.78
C LYS A 103 -5.01 3.55 -15.14
N ASN A 104 -3.94 2.80 -15.39
CA ASN A 104 -3.71 1.48 -14.81
C ASN A 104 -2.90 1.54 -13.49
N LEU A 105 -2.54 2.74 -13.02
CA LEU A 105 -1.92 2.96 -11.72
C LEU A 105 -2.98 3.20 -10.65
N ILE A 106 -3.01 2.34 -9.64
CA ILE A 106 -3.96 2.40 -8.52
C ILE A 106 -3.16 2.45 -7.22
N MET A 107 -3.35 3.50 -6.44
CA MET A 107 -2.75 3.63 -5.11
C MET A 107 -3.79 3.30 -4.04
N LEU A 108 -3.41 2.43 -3.12
CA LEU A 108 -4.13 2.18 -1.88
C LEU A 108 -3.40 2.95 -0.77
N PHE A 109 -4.00 4.03 -0.32
CA PHE A 109 -3.44 4.89 0.72
C PHE A 109 -3.98 4.47 2.09
N ASP A 110 -3.10 3.95 2.95
CA ASP A 110 -3.41 3.64 4.35
C ASP A 110 -3.47 4.95 5.16
N ASN A 111 -4.64 5.57 5.16
CA ASN A 111 -4.92 6.85 5.81
C ASN A 111 -5.31 6.62 7.27
N ASN A 112 -4.35 6.36 8.13
CA ASN A 112 -4.56 6.11 9.55
C ASN A 112 -4.23 7.31 10.46
N SER A 113 -3.66 8.37 9.90
CA SER A 113 -3.33 9.62 10.58
C SER A 113 -2.26 9.47 11.68
N ILE A 114 -1.43 8.42 11.63
CA ILE A 114 -0.37 8.15 12.61
C ILE A 114 0.98 7.98 11.89
N SER A 115 2.01 8.55 12.45
CA SER A 115 3.42 8.34 12.09
C SER A 115 4.20 7.76 13.29
N ILE A 116 5.54 7.68 13.18
CA ILE A 116 6.41 7.09 14.22
C ILE A 116 6.22 7.78 15.55
N ASP A 117 6.23 9.12 15.57
CA ASP A 117 6.26 9.92 16.81
C ASP A 117 4.89 10.46 17.23
N GLY A 118 3.83 10.14 16.51
CA GLY A 118 2.50 10.63 16.87
C GLY A 118 1.57 10.85 15.68
N PRO A 119 0.56 11.71 15.86
CA PRO A 119 -0.38 12.02 14.79
C PRO A 119 0.30 12.78 13.65
N THR A 120 -0.13 12.51 12.42
CA THR A 120 0.42 13.18 11.22
C THR A 120 0.23 14.69 11.24
N SER A 121 -0.74 15.21 12.00
CA SER A 121 -0.97 16.65 12.18
C SER A 121 0.20 17.41 12.81
N LEU A 122 1.18 16.71 13.39
CA LEU A 122 2.44 17.32 13.85
C LEU A 122 3.33 17.79 12.69
N ALA A 123 3.20 17.17 11.52
CA ALA A 123 4.10 17.38 10.38
C ALA A 123 3.39 17.85 9.12
N VAL A 124 2.09 17.57 8.96
CA VAL A 124 1.36 17.87 7.72
C VAL A 124 -0.08 18.29 7.99
N SER A 125 -0.55 19.28 7.23
CA SER A 125 -1.94 19.77 7.26
C SER A 125 -2.62 19.72 5.88
N ASP A 126 -2.08 18.92 4.97
CA ASP A 126 -2.56 18.82 3.60
C ASP A 126 -3.97 18.27 3.49
N ASN A 127 -4.72 18.81 2.55
CA ASN A 127 -5.94 18.16 2.09
C ASN A 127 -5.60 17.17 0.96
N TYR A 128 -5.47 15.90 1.30
CA TYR A 128 -5.10 14.86 0.35
C TYR A 128 -6.02 14.81 -0.89
N LYS A 129 -7.32 14.97 -0.71
CA LYS A 129 -8.26 14.98 -1.84
C LYS A 129 -7.91 16.08 -2.83
N LYS A 130 -7.80 17.32 -2.36
CA LYS A 130 -7.44 18.48 -3.23
C LYS A 130 -6.07 18.28 -3.87
N ARG A 131 -5.10 17.74 -3.12
CA ARG A 131 -3.76 17.47 -3.64
C ARG A 131 -3.78 16.48 -4.80
N PHE A 132 -4.43 15.32 -4.65
CA PHE A 132 -4.56 14.34 -5.72
C PHE A 132 -5.37 14.85 -6.92
N GLU A 133 -6.46 15.57 -6.66
CA GLU A 133 -7.26 16.19 -7.73
C GLU A 133 -6.43 17.22 -8.52
N SER A 134 -5.58 18.02 -7.86
CA SER A 134 -4.68 18.97 -8.54
C SER A 134 -3.61 18.28 -9.40
N TYR A 135 -3.18 17.07 -9.03
CA TYR A 135 -2.30 16.25 -9.86
C TYR A 135 -3.03 15.56 -11.03
N GLY A 136 -4.35 15.68 -11.12
CA GLY A 136 -5.13 15.01 -12.17
C GLY A 136 -5.50 13.56 -11.87
N TRP A 137 -5.44 13.14 -10.61
CA TRP A 137 -5.88 11.83 -10.15
C TRP A 137 -7.36 11.81 -9.80
N ASP A 138 -7.97 10.62 -9.89
CA ASP A 138 -9.24 10.36 -9.22
C ASP A 138 -9.00 10.00 -7.76
N TYR A 139 -9.88 10.49 -6.86
CA TYR A 139 -9.80 10.24 -5.42
C TYR A 139 -11.06 9.54 -4.93
N ILE A 140 -10.88 8.40 -4.26
CA ILE A 140 -11.97 7.61 -3.67
C ILE A 140 -11.68 7.43 -2.18
N LEU A 141 -12.59 7.90 -1.32
CA LEU A 141 -12.49 7.69 0.13
C LEU A 141 -13.37 6.50 0.53
N ILE A 142 -12.81 5.58 1.30
CA ILE A 142 -13.52 4.41 1.83
C ILE A 142 -13.22 4.17 3.31
N ASN A 143 -14.08 3.39 3.96
CA ASN A 143 -13.72 2.76 5.22
C ASN A 143 -12.83 1.54 4.92
N GLY A 144 -11.53 1.64 5.26
CA GLY A 144 -10.53 0.59 5.01
C GLY A 144 -10.71 -0.68 5.84
N HIS A 145 -11.64 -0.70 6.80
CA HIS A 145 -12.03 -1.89 7.56
C HIS A 145 -13.35 -2.52 7.09
N ASN A 146 -13.99 -1.96 6.04
CA ASN A 146 -15.23 -2.49 5.48
C ASN A 146 -14.96 -3.22 4.15
N TYR A 147 -15.07 -4.55 4.16
CA TYR A 147 -14.84 -5.38 2.97
C TYR A 147 -15.71 -5.02 1.76
N LYS A 148 -16.95 -4.59 1.99
CA LYS A 148 -17.87 -4.18 0.91
C LYS A 148 -17.38 -2.89 0.23
N ASP A 149 -16.88 -1.94 1.02
CA ASP A 149 -16.35 -0.68 0.49
C ASP A 149 -15.05 -0.93 -0.29
N ILE A 150 -14.16 -1.78 0.25
CA ILE A 150 -12.93 -2.20 -0.43
C ILE A 150 -13.26 -2.87 -1.77
N TYR A 151 -14.16 -3.84 -1.76
CA TYR A 151 -14.57 -4.55 -2.97
C TYR A 151 -15.15 -3.61 -4.03
N LYS A 152 -16.08 -2.72 -3.63
CA LYS A 152 -16.69 -1.74 -4.53
C LYS A 152 -15.63 -0.79 -5.14
N ALA A 153 -14.70 -0.30 -4.33
CA ALA A 153 -13.64 0.57 -4.81
C ALA A 153 -12.71 -0.14 -5.81
N LEU A 154 -12.26 -1.37 -5.48
CA LEU A 154 -11.42 -2.18 -6.36
C LEU A 154 -12.13 -2.54 -7.68
N LYS A 155 -13.44 -2.78 -7.63
CA LYS A 155 -14.23 -3.02 -8.85
C LYS A 155 -14.38 -1.75 -9.69
N LYS A 156 -14.60 -0.60 -9.06
CA LYS A 156 -14.74 0.70 -9.74
C LYS A 156 -13.48 1.07 -10.52
N VAL A 157 -12.30 0.88 -9.94
CA VAL A 157 -11.02 1.26 -10.57
C VAL A 157 -10.63 0.36 -11.74
N GLN A 158 -11.33 -0.77 -11.99
CA GLN A 158 -11.06 -1.58 -13.18
C GLN A 158 -11.29 -0.79 -14.48
N ASN A 159 -12.19 0.19 -14.45
CA ASN A 159 -12.55 1.03 -15.59
C ASN A 159 -12.05 2.48 -15.43
N ALA A 160 -11.06 2.72 -14.59
CA ALA A 160 -10.48 4.04 -14.38
C ALA A 160 -9.98 4.66 -15.69
N LYS A 161 -10.11 6.00 -15.78
CA LYS A 161 -9.62 6.79 -16.93
C LYS A 161 -8.38 7.62 -16.60
N LYS A 162 -8.05 7.68 -15.32
CA LYS A 162 -6.92 8.41 -14.73
C LYS A 162 -6.26 7.55 -13.67
N PRO A 163 -5.03 7.85 -13.24
CA PRO A 163 -4.51 7.22 -12.04
C PRO A 163 -5.45 7.49 -10.87
N THR A 164 -5.64 6.50 -10.03
CA THR A 164 -6.65 6.59 -8.96
C THR A 164 -6.02 6.29 -7.62
N VAL A 165 -6.30 7.13 -6.62
CA VAL A 165 -6.01 6.85 -5.23
C VAL A 165 -7.29 6.42 -4.51
N ILE A 166 -7.22 5.28 -3.83
CA ILE A 166 -8.22 4.81 -2.87
C ILE A 166 -7.69 5.13 -1.49
N SER A 167 -8.19 6.20 -0.89
CA SER A 167 -7.86 6.58 0.49
C SER A 167 -8.65 5.72 1.46
N CYS A 168 -7.97 4.74 2.02
CA CYS A 168 -8.53 3.78 2.96
C CYS A 168 -8.44 4.36 4.38
N LYS A 169 -9.54 4.89 4.91
CA LYS A 169 -9.57 5.32 6.31
C LYS A 169 -9.45 4.10 7.19
N THR A 170 -8.33 3.98 7.87
CA THR A 170 -8.01 2.85 8.73
C THR A 170 -7.66 3.31 10.15
N LYS A 171 -7.34 2.35 10.99
CA LYS A 171 -6.88 2.59 12.35
C LYS A 171 -5.68 1.68 12.61
N ILE A 172 -4.52 2.27 12.86
CA ILE A 172 -3.30 1.50 13.19
C ILE A 172 -3.56 0.59 14.40
N GLY A 173 -3.03 -0.62 14.39
CA GLY A 173 -3.27 -1.60 15.45
C GLY A 173 -4.74 -2.00 15.60
N PHE A 174 -5.51 -2.01 14.51
CA PHE A 174 -6.93 -2.37 14.51
C PHE A 174 -7.18 -3.69 15.23
N GLY A 175 -8.19 -3.72 16.10
CA GLY A 175 -8.49 -4.88 16.92
C GLY A 175 -7.75 -4.93 18.26
N SER A 176 -6.68 -4.16 18.45
CA SER A 176 -5.99 -4.06 19.72
C SER A 176 -6.78 -3.22 20.74
N PRO A 177 -7.14 -3.74 21.92
CA PRO A 177 -7.85 -2.97 22.92
C PRO A 177 -7.04 -1.80 23.46
N ASN A 178 -5.73 -1.98 23.67
CA ASN A 178 -4.89 -1.02 24.38
C ASN A 178 -4.00 -0.16 23.44
N LYS A 179 -3.66 -0.66 22.24
CA LYS A 179 -2.68 -0.04 21.34
C LYS A 179 -3.29 0.50 20.03
N SER A 180 -4.58 0.25 19.78
CA SER A 180 -5.24 0.72 18.56
C SER A 180 -5.28 2.24 18.47
N GLY A 181 -4.87 2.81 17.33
CA GLY A 181 -4.84 4.24 17.08
C GLY A 181 -3.68 4.99 17.74
N LYS A 182 -2.67 4.29 18.26
CA LYS A 182 -1.52 4.89 18.95
C LYS A 182 -0.24 4.70 18.13
N ALA A 183 0.68 5.67 18.19
CA ALA A 183 2.01 5.60 17.58
C ALA A 183 2.82 4.39 18.09
N SER A 184 2.58 3.93 19.33
CA SER A 184 3.21 2.73 19.89
C SER A 184 2.91 1.43 19.13
N SER A 185 1.98 1.44 18.18
CA SER A 185 1.74 0.32 17.26
C SER A 185 2.54 0.44 15.97
N HIS A 186 3.20 1.58 15.73
CA HIS A 186 3.97 1.80 14.51
C HIS A 186 5.31 1.05 14.57
N GLY A 187 5.50 0.08 13.69
CA GLY A 187 6.76 -0.66 13.57
C GLY A 187 7.15 -1.52 14.79
N SER A 188 6.27 -1.64 15.78
CA SER A 188 6.53 -2.37 17.02
C SER A 188 5.57 -3.56 17.18
N PRO A 189 6.05 -4.72 17.71
CA PRO A 189 5.18 -5.84 18.00
C PRO A 189 4.18 -5.46 19.12
N LEU A 190 2.96 -5.96 19.00
CA LEU A 190 1.93 -5.73 20.01
C LEU A 190 2.27 -6.39 21.37
N GLY A 191 3.05 -7.49 21.33
CA GLY A 191 3.34 -8.32 22.49
C GLY A 191 2.34 -9.46 22.68
N VAL A 192 2.79 -10.50 23.38
CA VAL A 192 2.02 -11.77 23.49
C VAL A 192 0.64 -11.56 24.12
N ASP A 193 0.57 -10.80 25.19
CA ASP A 193 -0.69 -10.61 25.91
C ASP A 193 -1.67 -9.74 25.13
N GLU A 194 -1.19 -8.68 24.48
CA GLU A 194 -2.04 -7.86 23.61
C GLU A 194 -2.56 -8.68 22.41
N ILE A 195 -1.74 -9.56 21.84
CA ILE A 195 -2.16 -10.46 20.74
C ILE A 195 -3.30 -11.39 21.18
N LYS A 196 -3.27 -11.93 22.41
CA LYS A 196 -4.38 -12.74 22.97
C LYS A 196 -5.68 -11.93 22.98
N LEU A 197 -5.62 -10.66 23.41
CA LEU A 197 -6.79 -9.79 23.44
C LEU A 197 -7.30 -9.45 22.04
N VAL A 198 -6.40 -9.19 21.08
CA VAL A 198 -6.74 -8.97 19.67
C VAL A 198 -7.45 -10.19 19.10
N ARG A 199 -6.90 -11.41 19.29
CA ARG A 199 -7.53 -12.65 18.81
C ARG A 199 -8.95 -12.81 19.37
N LYS A 200 -9.13 -12.57 20.68
CA LYS A 200 -10.47 -12.62 21.31
C LYS A 200 -11.42 -11.61 20.69
N LYS A 201 -10.98 -10.37 20.50
CA LYS A 201 -11.80 -9.28 19.97
C LYS A 201 -12.20 -9.49 18.50
N LEU A 202 -11.31 -10.07 17.71
CA LEU A 202 -11.53 -10.35 16.28
C LEU A 202 -12.14 -11.74 16.03
N ASN A 203 -12.49 -12.51 17.08
CA ASN A 203 -12.92 -13.91 16.98
C ASN A 203 -11.95 -14.77 16.16
N TRP A 204 -10.66 -14.51 16.25
CA TRP A 204 -9.62 -15.23 15.55
C TRP A 204 -9.24 -16.50 16.32
N LYS A 205 -9.56 -17.65 15.77
CA LYS A 205 -9.26 -18.97 16.36
C LYS A 205 -7.78 -19.35 16.21
#